data_9db15e1b03c1c9187aa55bf38ae6bf0b
#
_entry.id   9db15e1b03c1c9187aa55bf38ae6bf0b
#
_cell.length_a   1.000
_cell.length_b   1.000
_cell.length_c   1.000
_cell.angle_alpha   90.00
_cell.angle_beta   90.00
_cell.angle_gamma   90.00
#
_symmetry.space_group_name_H-M   'P 1'
#
loop_
_entity.id
_entity.type
_entity.pdbx_description
1 polymer ?
#
loop_
_entity_poly.entity_id
_entity_poly.type
_entity_poly.pdbx_seq_one_letter_code
_entity_poly.pdbx_strand_id
1 'polypeptide(L)'
;MIQVAMEPKAFPEYLEAAAEAGAQVVPMNSKVKALIWLDYSQPQALAELLDQNPQIEWVQLPFAGVDAFADIIKRPMLFTSAKGSYREPVAEHALALSLALMRVIPERVVTKTWGRQFADSLYDSRVLIFGGGGITEELLKLLAPFRTKVTVIRKNPAPMQGAWQTLGFEQLDTELPNADLVILAAALTSETRYLFDAGKFALMKPTAYLVNIARGPMVNTSDLIGALNQEVIAGAAVDVTDPEPLPDGHPLWNAKNIIITPHTADTRKQVVRLFSDRIRENLKAYGQGKPLVGVVDPELGY
;
A
#
# COMPACT_ATOMS: atom_id res chain seq x y z
N MET A 1 23.10 -25.26 -8.74
CA MET A 1 23.05 -23.79 -8.54
C MET A 1 21.91 -23.26 -9.41
N ILE A 2 21.00 -22.47 -8.83
CA ILE A 2 19.87 -21.90 -9.56
C ILE A 2 20.40 -20.81 -10.49
N GLN A 3 19.99 -20.85 -11.77
CA GLN A 3 20.19 -19.70 -12.66
C GLN A 3 18.94 -18.83 -12.69
N VAL A 4 19.12 -17.51 -12.49
CA VAL A 4 18.04 -16.52 -12.50
C VAL A 4 18.44 -15.33 -13.36
N ALA A 5 17.51 -14.75 -14.11
CA ALA A 5 17.70 -13.45 -14.76
C ALA A 5 17.12 -12.34 -13.90
N MET A 6 17.74 -11.16 -13.95
CA MET A 6 17.24 -9.93 -13.31
C MET A 6 17.18 -8.84 -14.37
N GLU A 7 15.99 -8.39 -14.68
CA GLU A 7 15.75 -7.44 -15.77
C GLU A 7 14.86 -6.27 -15.32
N PRO A 8 14.98 -5.08 -15.94
CA PRO A 8 15.95 -4.72 -17.01
C PRO A 8 17.38 -4.44 -16.51
N LYS A 9 17.56 -4.06 -15.26
CA LYS A 9 18.88 -3.74 -14.67
C LYS A 9 18.88 -3.94 -13.15
N ALA A 10 19.68 -4.88 -12.67
CA ALA A 10 19.82 -5.15 -11.25
C ALA A 10 20.68 -4.12 -10.52
N PHE A 11 20.31 -3.82 -9.25
CA PHE A 11 21.19 -3.13 -8.32
C PHE A 11 22.18 -4.12 -7.67
N PRO A 12 23.36 -3.62 -7.25
CA PRO A 12 24.35 -4.49 -6.60
C PRO A 12 23.79 -5.28 -5.41
N GLU A 13 22.92 -4.69 -4.62
CA GLU A 13 22.30 -5.30 -3.45
C GLU A 13 21.39 -6.49 -3.82
N TYR A 14 20.75 -6.45 -4.98
CA TYR A 14 19.93 -7.57 -5.49
C TYR A 14 20.79 -8.72 -5.99
N LEU A 15 21.94 -8.41 -6.61
CA LEU A 15 22.92 -9.40 -7.04
C LEU A 15 23.52 -10.11 -5.82
N GLU A 16 23.85 -9.37 -4.77
CA GLU A 16 24.35 -9.92 -3.50
C GLU A 16 23.29 -10.82 -2.85
N ALA A 17 22.05 -10.37 -2.76
CA ALA A 17 20.94 -11.16 -2.21
C ALA A 17 20.74 -12.49 -2.95
N ALA A 18 20.87 -12.48 -4.27
CA ALA A 18 20.80 -13.71 -5.09
C ALA A 18 21.98 -14.65 -4.78
N ALA A 19 23.19 -14.11 -4.72
CA ALA A 19 24.39 -14.90 -4.39
C ALA A 19 24.29 -15.56 -3.00
N GLU A 20 23.83 -14.80 -1.98
CA GLU A 20 23.59 -15.30 -0.62
C GLU A 20 22.47 -16.36 -0.56
N ALA A 21 21.54 -16.33 -1.50
CA ALA A 21 20.51 -17.36 -1.68
C ALA A 21 21.02 -18.62 -2.42
N GLY A 22 22.27 -18.63 -2.87
CA GLY A 22 22.85 -19.73 -3.64
C GLY A 22 22.43 -19.74 -5.13
N ALA A 23 21.95 -18.59 -5.65
CA ALA A 23 21.61 -18.42 -7.04
C ALA A 23 22.71 -17.69 -7.81
N GLN A 24 22.82 -17.97 -9.11
CA GLN A 24 23.68 -17.26 -10.03
C GLN A 24 22.82 -16.39 -10.95
N VAL A 25 23.04 -15.08 -10.91
CA VAL A 25 22.44 -14.17 -11.86
C VAL A 25 23.18 -14.27 -13.19
N VAL A 26 22.45 -14.56 -14.24
CA VAL A 26 22.98 -14.72 -15.61
C VAL A 26 22.11 -13.94 -16.61
N PRO A 27 22.67 -13.52 -17.75
CA PRO A 27 21.85 -13.00 -18.84
C PRO A 27 20.76 -13.99 -19.27
N MET A 28 19.62 -13.48 -19.72
CA MET A 28 18.51 -14.30 -20.20
C MET A 28 19.01 -15.28 -21.27
N ASN A 29 18.68 -16.55 -21.10
CA ASN A 29 18.97 -17.63 -22.05
C ASN A 29 17.99 -18.79 -21.86
N SER A 30 18.01 -19.79 -22.75
CA SER A 30 17.04 -20.89 -22.78
C SER A 30 17.06 -21.82 -21.54
N LYS A 31 18.04 -21.72 -20.66
CA LYS A 31 18.14 -22.52 -19.42
C LYS A 31 17.56 -21.78 -18.20
N VAL A 32 17.35 -20.48 -18.32
CA VAL A 32 16.80 -19.66 -17.23
C VAL A 32 15.31 -19.91 -17.10
N LYS A 33 14.86 -20.31 -15.92
CA LYS A 33 13.46 -20.60 -15.59
C LYS A 33 12.87 -19.63 -14.60
N ALA A 34 13.68 -18.80 -13.94
CA ALA A 34 13.29 -17.82 -12.96
C ALA A 34 13.70 -16.42 -13.40
N LEU A 35 12.76 -15.47 -13.33
CA LEU A 35 12.97 -14.06 -13.66
C LEU A 35 12.61 -13.19 -12.46
N ILE A 36 13.49 -12.27 -12.10
CA ILE A 36 13.18 -11.15 -11.20
C ILE A 36 13.02 -9.90 -12.04
N TRP A 37 11.81 -9.38 -12.09
CA TRP A 37 11.48 -8.16 -12.81
C TRP A 37 11.65 -6.95 -11.89
N LEU A 38 12.33 -5.90 -12.36
CA LEU A 38 12.78 -4.79 -11.53
C LEU A 38 12.16 -3.43 -11.90
N ASP A 39 11.31 -3.40 -12.94
CA ASP A 39 10.69 -2.16 -13.39
C ASP A 39 9.15 -2.25 -13.41
N TYR A 40 8.51 -1.56 -12.49
CA TYR A 40 7.05 -1.51 -12.41
C TYR A 40 6.42 -0.72 -13.57
N SER A 41 7.14 0.25 -14.10
CA SER A 41 6.65 1.17 -15.13
C SER A 41 6.64 0.57 -16.56
N GLN A 42 7.23 -0.61 -16.74
CA GLN A 42 7.37 -1.24 -18.06
C GLN A 42 6.70 -2.63 -18.15
N PRO A 43 5.38 -2.74 -17.93
CA PRO A 43 4.69 -4.03 -18.05
C PRO A 43 4.76 -4.60 -19.47
N GLN A 44 4.72 -3.76 -20.50
CA GLN A 44 4.80 -4.19 -21.89
C GLN A 44 6.16 -4.86 -22.20
N ALA A 45 7.25 -4.29 -21.69
CA ALA A 45 8.58 -4.88 -21.86
C ALA A 45 8.69 -6.26 -21.18
N LEU A 46 8.05 -6.42 -19.99
CA LEU A 46 7.95 -7.74 -19.36
C LEU A 46 7.15 -8.72 -20.23
N ALA A 47 6.02 -8.29 -20.80
CA ALA A 47 5.21 -9.14 -21.66
C ALA A 47 6.00 -9.64 -22.88
N GLU A 48 6.71 -8.74 -23.57
CA GLU A 48 7.55 -9.06 -24.73
C GLU A 48 8.71 -10.02 -24.38
N LEU A 49 9.35 -9.79 -23.21
CA LEU A 49 10.40 -10.67 -22.73
C LEU A 49 9.89 -12.09 -22.46
N LEU A 50 8.71 -12.21 -21.85
CA LEU A 50 8.09 -13.51 -21.56
C LEU A 50 7.65 -14.23 -22.85
N ASP A 51 7.17 -13.50 -23.87
CA ASP A 51 6.84 -14.08 -25.19
C ASP A 51 8.07 -14.68 -25.90
N GLN A 52 9.23 -14.06 -25.74
CA GLN A 52 10.50 -14.53 -26.27
C GLN A 52 11.14 -15.66 -25.46
N ASN A 53 10.65 -15.86 -24.20
CA ASN A 53 11.24 -16.80 -23.24
C ASN A 53 10.18 -17.73 -22.58
N PRO A 54 9.53 -18.61 -23.38
CA PRO A 54 8.43 -19.45 -22.89
C PRO A 54 8.88 -20.50 -21.86
N GLN A 55 10.19 -20.70 -21.64
CA GLN A 55 10.74 -21.60 -20.64
C GLN A 55 10.69 -21.02 -19.22
N ILE A 56 10.32 -19.73 -19.04
CA ILE A 56 10.21 -19.12 -17.69
C ILE A 56 9.03 -19.75 -16.96
N GLU A 57 9.31 -20.27 -15.77
CA GLU A 57 8.34 -20.93 -14.88
C GLU A 57 7.91 -20.04 -13.72
N TRP A 58 8.76 -19.08 -13.32
CA TRP A 58 8.52 -18.17 -12.21
C TRP A 58 9.00 -16.76 -12.47
N VAL A 59 8.15 -15.77 -12.13
CA VAL A 59 8.45 -14.34 -12.17
C VAL A 59 8.22 -13.69 -10.80
N GLN A 60 9.25 -13.03 -10.26
CA GLN A 60 9.14 -12.18 -9.08
C GLN A 60 8.92 -10.73 -9.51
N LEU A 61 7.79 -10.14 -9.13
CA LEU A 61 7.47 -8.73 -9.36
C LEU A 61 7.99 -7.82 -8.23
N PRO A 62 8.33 -6.53 -8.52
CA PRO A 62 9.11 -5.69 -7.60
C PRO A 62 8.31 -5.11 -6.43
N PHE A 63 6.99 -4.90 -6.59
CA PHE A 63 6.15 -4.27 -5.57
C PHE A 63 5.03 -5.20 -5.07
N ALA A 64 4.32 -4.75 -4.03
CA ALA A 64 3.20 -5.50 -3.47
C ALA A 64 1.97 -5.45 -4.40
N GLY A 65 1.67 -4.29 -4.97
CA GLY A 65 0.61 -4.14 -5.95
C GLY A 65 1.05 -4.67 -7.32
N VAL A 66 0.13 -5.31 -8.01
CA VAL A 66 0.37 -5.90 -9.34
C VAL A 66 -0.55 -5.31 -10.41
N ASP A 67 -1.18 -4.19 -10.11
CA ASP A 67 -2.19 -3.55 -10.97
C ASP A 67 -1.66 -3.28 -12.38
N ALA A 68 -0.40 -2.86 -12.52
CA ALA A 68 0.23 -2.63 -13.82
C ALA A 68 0.43 -3.92 -14.64
N PHE A 69 0.41 -5.08 -13.99
CA PHE A 69 0.65 -6.40 -14.60
C PHE A 69 -0.62 -7.25 -14.70
N ALA A 70 -1.82 -6.66 -14.54
CA ALA A 70 -3.09 -7.37 -14.42
C ALA A 70 -3.36 -8.39 -15.55
N ASP A 71 -2.96 -8.10 -16.79
CA ASP A 71 -3.10 -9.05 -17.90
C ASP A 71 -1.94 -10.05 -17.99
N ILE A 72 -0.77 -9.69 -17.48
CA ILE A 72 0.43 -10.53 -17.54
C ILE A 72 0.36 -11.66 -16.51
N ILE A 73 -0.16 -11.38 -15.32
CA ILE A 73 -0.28 -12.36 -14.23
C ILE A 73 -1.26 -13.51 -14.54
N LYS A 74 -2.07 -13.39 -15.59
CA LYS A 74 -2.98 -14.45 -16.09
C LYS A 74 -2.26 -15.52 -16.93
N ARG A 75 -0.97 -15.30 -17.25
CA ARG A 75 -0.16 -16.28 -18.00
C ARG A 75 0.12 -17.54 -17.17
N PRO A 76 0.46 -18.68 -17.80
CA PRO A 76 0.52 -19.98 -17.12
C PRO A 76 1.73 -20.19 -16.19
N MET A 77 2.63 -19.19 -16.05
CA MET A 77 3.75 -19.27 -15.11
C MET A 77 3.36 -18.76 -13.71
N LEU A 78 4.15 -19.14 -12.72
CA LEU A 78 3.95 -18.65 -11.34
C LEU A 78 4.41 -17.19 -11.20
N PHE A 79 3.56 -16.32 -10.67
CA PHE A 79 3.93 -14.98 -10.31
C PHE A 79 3.98 -14.82 -8.79
N THR A 80 5.00 -14.13 -8.31
CA THR A 80 5.08 -13.64 -6.92
C THR A 80 5.28 -12.14 -6.92
N SER A 81 4.74 -11.47 -5.92
CA SER A 81 4.91 -10.03 -5.70
C SER A 81 5.70 -9.78 -4.41
N ALA A 82 6.09 -8.54 -4.18
CA ALA A 82 6.68 -8.15 -2.90
C ALA A 82 5.61 -7.91 -1.81
N LYS A 83 4.46 -8.56 -1.91
CA LYS A 83 3.37 -8.50 -0.92
C LYS A 83 3.89 -8.80 0.48
N GLY A 84 3.63 -7.89 1.42
CA GLY A 84 4.10 -7.96 2.79
C GLY A 84 5.51 -7.45 3.04
N SER A 85 6.32 -7.16 2.01
CA SER A 85 7.69 -6.65 2.20
C SER A 85 7.71 -5.21 2.74
N TYR A 86 6.85 -4.35 2.22
CA TYR A 86 6.85 -2.91 2.54
C TYR A 86 5.88 -2.51 3.66
N ARG A 87 5.41 -3.45 4.46
CA ARG A 87 4.42 -3.19 5.51
C ARG A 87 4.90 -2.19 6.56
N GLU A 88 6.16 -2.26 6.96
CA GLU A 88 6.75 -1.36 7.98
C GLU A 88 6.79 0.10 7.51
N PRO A 89 7.44 0.45 6.38
CA PRO A 89 7.49 1.84 5.92
C PRO A 89 6.12 2.43 5.60
N VAL A 90 5.20 1.64 5.05
CA VAL A 90 3.85 2.13 4.75
C VAL A 90 3.04 2.38 6.04
N ALA A 91 3.20 1.53 7.06
CA ALA A 91 2.57 1.76 8.36
C ALA A 91 3.17 2.98 9.07
N GLU A 92 4.49 3.17 9.02
CA GLU A 92 5.18 4.37 9.52
C GLU A 92 4.64 5.63 8.84
N HIS A 93 4.51 5.62 7.51
CA HIS A 93 4.02 6.75 6.74
C HIS A 93 2.55 7.07 7.08
N ALA A 94 1.70 6.06 7.19
CA ALA A 94 0.30 6.25 7.60
C ALA A 94 0.18 6.90 8.98
N LEU A 95 1.01 6.48 9.95
CA LEU A 95 1.07 7.11 11.27
C LEU A 95 1.57 8.56 11.17
N ALA A 96 2.62 8.82 10.39
CA ALA A 96 3.15 10.17 10.19
C ALA A 96 2.09 11.11 9.60
N LEU A 97 1.37 10.68 8.56
CA LEU A 97 0.28 11.44 7.95
C LEU A 97 -0.86 11.69 8.95
N SER A 98 -1.24 10.68 9.74
CA SER A 98 -2.27 10.79 10.78
C SER A 98 -1.90 11.83 11.82
N LEU A 99 -0.67 11.78 12.34
CA LEU A 99 -0.18 12.75 13.31
C LEU A 99 -0.05 14.15 12.70
N ALA A 100 0.41 14.27 11.45
CA ALA A 100 0.52 15.56 10.77
C ALA A 100 -0.83 16.25 10.62
N LEU A 101 -1.88 15.51 10.25
CA LEU A 101 -3.25 16.02 10.16
C LEU A 101 -3.77 16.44 11.53
N MET A 102 -3.82 15.52 12.50
CA MET A 102 -4.40 15.77 13.83
C MET A 102 -3.66 16.86 14.60
N ARG A 103 -2.34 17.02 14.37
CA ARG A 103 -1.53 18.08 14.98
C ARG A 103 -1.50 19.38 14.15
N VAL A 104 -2.25 19.43 13.04
CA VAL A 104 -2.39 20.62 12.18
C VAL A 104 -1.03 21.12 11.67
N ILE A 105 -0.08 20.20 11.45
CA ILE A 105 1.31 20.53 11.10
C ILE A 105 1.38 21.33 9.78
N PRO A 106 0.68 20.96 8.67
CA PRO A 106 0.76 21.66 7.41
C PRO A 106 0.40 23.16 7.52
N GLU A 107 -0.65 23.48 8.28
CA GLU A 107 -1.04 24.86 8.52
C GLU A 107 0.04 25.62 9.32
N ARG A 108 0.57 24.95 10.36
CA ARG A 108 1.57 25.57 11.25
C ARG A 108 2.90 25.84 10.54
N VAL A 109 3.31 25.00 9.61
CA VAL A 109 4.54 25.17 8.82
C VAL A 109 4.50 26.45 7.98
N VAL A 110 3.34 26.81 7.43
CA VAL A 110 3.20 28.01 6.57
C VAL A 110 2.79 29.27 7.33
N THR A 111 2.23 29.12 8.54
CA THR A 111 1.75 30.23 9.36
C THR A 111 2.93 31.07 9.89
N LYS A 112 2.83 32.41 9.81
CA LYS A 112 3.86 33.37 10.26
C LYS A 112 3.45 34.10 11.54
N THR A 113 2.34 33.72 12.18
CA THR A 113 1.85 34.31 13.42
C THR A 113 1.62 33.24 14.47
N TRP A 114 1.66 33.58 15.76
CA TRP A 114 1.45 32.61 16.84
C TRP A 114 0.04 31.95 16.79
N GLY A 115 -1.01 32.72 16.54
CA GLY A 115 -2.38 32.26 16.32
C GLY A 115 -3.04 31.59 17.55
N ARG A 116 -4.19 30.94 17.30
CA ARG A 116 -4.89 30.12 18.31
C ARG A 116 -4.24 28.76 18.45
N GLN A 117 -4.31 28.21 19.66
CA GLN A 117 -3.94 26.83 19.92
C GLN A 117 -5.16 25.95 19.60
N PHE A 118 -5.01 25.05 18.66
CA PHE A 118 -5.97 23.99 18.36
C PHE A 118 -5.20 22.81 17.74
N ALA A 119 -5.54 21.63 18.12
CA ALA A 119 -5.06 20.37 17.55
C ALA A 119 -5.82 19.23 18.23
N ASP A 120 -5.94 18.11 17.54
CA ASP A 120 -6.46 16.87 18.10
C ASP A 120 -5.33 15.95 18.54
N SER A 121 -5.67 14.95 19.34
CA SER A 121 -4.72 13.98 19.86
C SER A 121 -5.09 12.58 19.38
N LEU A 122 -4.06 11.82 18.96
CA LEU A 122 -4.24 10.40 18.65
C LEU A 122 -4.42 9.55 19.92
N TYR A 123 -4.00 10.05 21.09
CA TYR A 123 -4.20 9.35 22.36
C TYR A 123 -5.69 9.13 22.64
N ASP A 124 -6.02 7.89 23.01
CA ASP A 124 -7.38 7.45 23.40
C ASP A 124 -8.44 7.57 22.28
N SER A 125 -8.01 7.86 21.02
CA SER A 125 -8.92 8.00 19.87
C SER A 125 -9.43 6.64 19.38
N ARG A 126 -10.55 6.68 18.64
CA ARG A 126 -11.11 5.55 17.91
C ARG A 126 -10.59 5.57 16.48
N VAL A 127 -9.82 4.55 16.12
CA VAL A 127 -9.24 4.40 14.78
C VAL A 127 -9.97 3.27 14.05
N LEU A 128 -10.45 3.54 12.85
CA LEU A 128 -10.96 2.52 11.95
C LEU A 128 -9.93 2.28 10.86
N ILE A 129 -9.48 1.02 10.71
CA ILE A 129 -8.61 0.61 9.62
C ILE A 129 -9.41 -0.27 8.66
N PHE A 130 -9.58 0.20 7.42
CA PHE A 130 -10.21 -0.57 6.35
C PHE A 130 -9.15 -1.38 5.60
N GLY A 131 -9.15 -2.68 5.82
CA GLY A 131 -8.17 -3.65 5.37
C GLY A 131 -7.46 -4.33 6.55
N GLY A 132 -7.17 -5.61 6.45
CA GLY A 132 -6.56 -6.41 7.52
C GLY A 132 -5.37 -7.23 7.01
N GLY A 133 -4.46 -6.57 6.29
CA GLY A 133 -3.22 -7.15 5.79
C GLY A 133 -2.00 -6.81 6.67
N GLY A 134 -0.79 -7.09 6.17
CA GLY A 134 0.46 -6.86 6.90
C GLY A 134 0.69 -5.40 7.32
N ILE A 135 0.24 -4.41 6.53
CA ILE A 135 0.31 -2.99 6.91
C ILE A 135 -0.51 -2.75 8.18
N THR A 136 -1.71 -3.33 8.26
CA THR A 136 -2.58 -3.21 9.44
C THR A 136 -1.97 -3.88 10.66
N GLU A 137 -1.29 -5.02 10.50
CA GLU A 137 -0.56 -5.69 11.59
C GLU A 137 0.54 -4.78 12.18
N GLU A 138 1.28 -4.06 11.34
CA GLU A 138 2.27 -3.10 11.80
C GLU A 138 1.64 -1.85 12.40
N LEU A 139 0.57 -1.32 11.79
CA LEU A 139 -0.17 -0.18 12.35
C LEU A 139 -0.71 -0.47 13.75
N LEU A 140 -1.24 -1.67 14.00
CA LEU A 140 -1.71 -2.07 15.33
C LEU A 140 -0.59 -1.99 16.38
N LYS A 141 0.63 -2.38 16.02
CA LYS A 141 1.80 -2.25 16.91
C LYS A 141 2.18 -0.78 17.15
N LEU A 142 2.18 0.05 16.10
CA LEU A 142 2.53 1.46 16.17
C LEU A 142 1.49 2.28 16.92
N LEU A 143 0.21 1.93 16.83
CA LEU A 143 -0.91 2.62 17.48
C LEU A 143 -1.09 2.24 18.95
N ALA A 144 -0.61 1.07 19.38
CA ALA A 144 -0.79 0.57 20.74
C ALA A 144 -0.28 1.55 21.83
N PRO A 145 0.89 2.22 21.71
CA PRO A 145 1.35 3.21 22.71
C PRO A 145 0.42 4.41 22.88
N PHE A 146 -0.41 4.73 21.88
CA PHE A 146 -1.40 5.81 21.96
C PHE A 146 -2.71 5.41 22.65
N ARG A 147 -2.84 4.16 23.12
CA ARG A 147 -4.05 3.62 23.76
C ARG A 147 -5.31 3.76 22.89
N THR A 148 -5.13 3.73 21.58
CA THR A 148 -6.23 3.82 20.62
C THR A 148 -7.14 2.59 20.69
N LYS A 149 -8.43 2.77 20.41
CA LYS A 149 -9.36 1.67 20.16
C LYS A 149 -9.46 1.43 18.66
N VAL A 150 -8.73 0.43 18.17
CA VAL A 150 -8.66 0.16 16.74
C VAL A 150 -9.70 -0.86 16.32
N THR A 151 -10.66 -0.46 15.49
CA THR A 151 -11.57 -1.34 14.74
C THR A 151 -10.96 -1.67 13.40
N VAL A 152 -10.78 -2.95 13.07
CA VAL A 152 -10.34 -3.39 11.76
C VAL A 152 -11.52 -3.92 10.97
N ILE A 153 -11.75 -3.39 9.77
CA ILE A 153 -12.75 -3.89 8.81
C ILE A 153 -12.04 -4.69 7.73
N ARG A 154 -12.40 -5.96 7.57
CA ARG A 154 -11.78 -6.86 6.57
C ARG A 154 -12.75 -7.93 6.08
N LYS A 155 -12.50 -8.47 4.87
CA LYS A 155 -13.36 -9.49 4.22
C LYS A 155 -13.55 -10.75 5.08
N ASN A 156 -12.48 -11.23 5.72
CA ASN A 156 -12.56 -12.33 6.70
C ASN A 156 -12.39 -11.72 8.10
N PRO A 157 -13.44 -11.63 8.93
CA PRO A 157 -13.42 -10.94 10.21
C PRO A 157 -12.74 -11.73 11.35
N ALA A 158 -11.84 -12.67 11.03
CA ALA A 158 -11.06 -13.34 12.06
C ALA A 158 -10.29 -12.34 12.93
N PRO A 159 -10.27 -12.50 14.26
CA PRO A 159 -9.62 -11.57 15.19
C PRO A 159 -8.15 -11.28 14.82
N MET A 160 -7.77 -10.03 14.90
CA MET A 160 -6.38 -9.59 14.72
C MET A 160 -5.77 -9.18 16.06
N GLN A 161 -4.54 -9.64 16.32
CA GLN A 161 -3.83 -9.29 17.54
C GLN A 161 -3.58 -7.79 17.62
N GLY A 162 -3.96 -7.16 18.72
CA GLY A 162 -3.83 -5.72 18.95
C GLY A 162 -5.02 -4.89 18.50
N ALA A 163 -5.97 -5.46 17.74
CA ALA A 163 -7.21 -4.78 17.43
C ALA A 163 -8.19 -4.84 18.62
N TRP A 164 -8.94 -3.74 18.85
CA TRP A 164 -10.07 -3.72 19.78
C TRP A 164 -11.18 -4.67 19.31
N GLN A 165 -11.49 -4.61 18.02
CA GLN A 165 -12.41 -5.53 17.34
C GLN A 165 -12.04 -5.68 15.87
N THR A 166 -12.43 -6.80 15.28
CA THR A 166 -12.27 -7.09 13.84
C THR A 166 -13.64 -7.47 13.29
N LEU A 167 -14.10 -6.77 12.26
CA LEU A 167 -15.44 -6.84 11.72
C LEU A 167 -15.42 -7.07 10.21
N GLY A 168 -16.54 -7.48 9.65
CA GLY A 168 -16.73 -7.65 8.21
C GLY A 168 -17.05 -6.34 7.49
N PHE A 169 -17.03 -6.36 6.16
CA PHE A 169 -17.29 -5.17 5.33
C PHE A 169 -18.68 -4.58 5.55
N GLU A 170 -19.66 -5.42 5.88
CA GLU A 170 -21.04 -5.03 6.14
C GLU A 170 -21.22 -4.13 7.38
N GLN A 171 -20.21 -4.10 8.29
CA GLN A 171 -20.24 -3.22 9.46
C GLN A 171 -19.57 -1.86 9.22
N LEU A 172 -19.02 -1.60 8.03
CA LEU A 172 -18.30 -0.35 7.75
C LEU A 172 -19.18 0.88 8.05
N ASP A 173 -20.41 0.91 7.53
CA ASP A 173 -21.32 2.04 7.67
C ASP A 173 -21.74 2.29 9.13
N THR A 174 -21.80 1.25 9.93
CA THR A 174 -22.12 1.33 11.36
C THR A 174 -20.94 1.85 12.18
N GLU A 175 -19.71 1.58 11.75
CA GLU A 175 -18.50 1.99 12.49
C GLU A 175 -17.94 3.36 12.08
N LEU A 176 -18.19 3.83 10.86
CA LEU A 176 -17.75 5.16 10.41
C LEU A 176 -18.17 6.31 11.34
N PRO A 177 -19.41 6.37 11.87
CA PRO A 177 -19.82 7.41 12.80
C PRO A 177 -19.07 7.41 14.15
N ASN A 178 -18.40 6.31 14.47
CA ASN A 178 -17.66 6.16 15.72
C ASN A 178 -16.18 6.56 15.60
N ALA A 179 -15.62 6.59 14.37
CA ALA A 179 -14.22 6.80 14.13
C ALA A 179 -13.79 8.28 14.24
N ASP A 180 -12.64 8.53 14.86
CA ASP A 180 -11.94 9.81 14.87
C ASP A 180 -10.89 9.87 13.74
N LEU A 181 -10.37 8.70 13.35
CA LEU A 181 -9.42 8.52 12.27
C LEU A 181 -9.80 7.27 11.46
N VAL A 182 -9.88 7.41 10.15
CA VAL A 182 -10.11 6.32 9.20
C VAL A 182 -8.86 6.14 8.34
N ILE A 183 -8.29 4.93 8.31
CA ILE A 183 -7.11 4.59 7.51
C ILE A 183 -7.49 3.52 6.48
N LEU A 184 -7.24 3.79 5.19
CA LEU A 184 -7.47 2.84 4.11
C LEU A 184 -6.19 2.07 3.83
N ALA A 185 -6.23 0.75 4.04
CA ALA A 185 -5.11 -0.19 3.90
C ALA A 185 -5.53 -1.50 3.20
N ALA A 186 -6.61 -1.49 2.43
CA ALA A 186 -7.13 -2.65 1.71
C ALA A 186 -6.60 -2.71 0.26
N ALA A 187 -6.72 -3.87 -0.39
CA ALA A 187 -6.49 -4.00 -1.81
C ALA A 187 -7.62 -3.32 -2.63
N LEU A 188 -7.28 -2.80 -3.80
CA LEU A 188 -8.26 -2.32 -4.78
C LEU A 188 -8.88 -3.52 -5.49
N THR A 189 -10.18 -3.63 -5.40
CA THR A 189 -11.02 -4.64 -6.07
C THR A 189 -12.26 -3.95 -6.64
N SER A 190 -13.10 -4.70 -7.35
CA SER A 190 -14.42 -4.19 -7.78
C SER A 190 -15.30 -3.77 -6.60
N GLU A 191 -15.18 -4.43 -5.43
CA GLU A 191 -15.95 -4.13 -4.22
C GLU A 191 -15.42 -2.90 -3.46
N THR A 192 -14.14 -2.53 -3.63
CA THR A 192 -13.50 -1.42 -2.91
C THR A 192 -13.27 -0.18 -3.77
N ARG A 193 -13.48 -0.28 -5.09
CA ARG A 193 -13.39 0.85 -6.02
C ARG A 193 -14.46 1.88 -5.72
N TYR A 194 -14.03 3.12 -5.48
CA TYR A 194 -14.89 4.27 -5.11
C TYR A 194 -15.81 3.99 -3.91
N LEU A 195 -15.38 3.08 -3.03
CA LEU A 195 -16.13 2.74 -1.83
C LEU A 195 -16.30 3.96 -0.91
N PHE A 196 -15.29 4.82 -0.83
CA PHE A 196 -15.35 6.07 -0.08
C PHE A 196 -15.82 7.21 -0.99
N ASP A 197 -17.11 7.39 -1.02
CA ASP A 197 -17.88 8.41 -1.76
C ASP A 197 -18.51 9.44 -0.80
N ALA A 198 -19.31 10.36 -1.33
CA ALA A 198 -20.03 11.36 -0.55
C ALA A 198 -20.92 10.74 0.55
N GLY A 199 -21.50 9.56 0.31
CA GLY A 199 -22.31 8.84 1.28
C GLY A 199 -21.48 8.36 2.48
N LYS A 200 -20.29 7.81 2.23
CA LYS A 200 -19.36 7.38 3.30
C LYS A 200 -18.81 8.57 4.09
N PHE A 201 -18.47 9.67 3.40
CA PHE A 201 -18.03 10.89 4.10
C PHE A 201 -19.13 11.46 4.98
N ALA A 202 -20.38 11.43 4.54
CA ALA A 202 -21.52 11.90 5.35
C ALA A 202 -21.77 11.05 6.61
N LEU A 203 -21.30 9.80 6.65
CA LEU A 203 -21.36 8.95 7.84
C LEU A 203 -20.24 9.23 8.84
N MET A 204 -19.14 9.84 8.40
CA MET A 204 -18.00 10.17 9.28
C MET A 204 -18.35 11.35 10.18
N LYS A 205 -17.64 11.48 11.31
CA LYS A 205 -17.76 12.68 12.15
C LYS A 205 -17.21 13.91 11.43
N PRO A 206 -17.78 15.10 11.61
CA PRO A 206 -17.17 16.34 11.13
C PRO A 206 -15.76 16.60 11.68
N THR A 207 -15.42 15.96 12.80
CA THR A 207 -14.08 16.01 13.40
C THR A 207 -13.16 14.86 12.97
N ALA A 208 -13.63 13.95 12.11
CA ALA A 208 -12.83 12.79 11.70
C ALA A 208 -11.86 13.11 10.58
N TYR A 209 -10.78 12.36 10.54
CA TYR A 209 -9.74 12.43 9.51
C TYR A 209 -9.72 11.16 8.67
N LEU A 210 -9.37 11.30 7.39
CA LEU A 210 -9.13 10.19 6.47
C LEU A 210 -7.65 10.11 6.08
N VAL A 211 -7.08 8.90 6.09
CA VAL A 211 -5.73 8.64 5.54
C VAL A 211 -5.83 7.52 4.52
N ASN A 212 -5.41 7.78 3.28
CA ASN A 212 -5.37 6.77 2.22
C ASN A 212 -3.93 6.44 1.83
N ILE A 213 -3.46 5.25 2.23
CA ILE A 213 -2.17 4.67 1.85
C ILE A 213 -2.35 3.37 1.03
N ALA A 214 -3.54 3.15 0.51
CA ALA A 214 -3.89 1.93 -0.21
C ALA A 214 -3.79 2.13 -1.73
N ARG A 215 -4.89 2.62 -2.35
CA ARG A 215 -4.97 2.98 -3.78
C ARG A 215 -5.88 4.20 -3.95
N GLY A 216 -5.53 5.09 -4.88
CA GLY A 216 -6.32 6.29 -5.20
C GLY A 216 -7.78 5.99 -5.51
N PRO A 217 -8.08 5.06 -6.44
CA PRO A 217 -9.46 4.72 -6.80
C PRO A 217 -10.32 4.05 -5.70
N MET A 218 -9.86 3.89 -4.47
CA MET A 218 -10.74 3.53 -3.35
C MET A 218 -11.60 4.71 -2.89
N VAL A 219 -11.15 5.92 -3.18
CA VAL A 219 -11.81 7.17 -2.85
C VAL A 219 -12.32 7.82 -4.13
N ASN A 220 -13.57 8.27 -4.14
CA ASN A 220 -14.04 9.19 -5.19
C ASN A 220 -13.40 10.56 -4.94
N THR A 221 -12.49 10.96 -5.81
CA THR A 221 -11.70 12.19 -5.64
C THR A 221 -12.58 13.45 -5.62
N SER A 222 -13.62 13.51 -6.46
CA SER A 222 -14.56 14.66 -6.49
C SER A 222 -15.34 14.78 -5.19
N ASP A 223 -15.79 13.66 -4.65
CA ASP A 223 -16.54 13.61 -3.39
C ASP A 223 -15.65 13.98 -2.20
N LEU A 224 -14.38 13.55 -2.21
CA LEU A 224 -13.40 13.95 -1.20
C LEU A 224 -13.17 15.46 -1.21
N ILE A 225 -12.99 16.07 -2.39
CA ILE A 225 -12.85 17.53 -2.54
C ILE A 225 -14.10 18.24 -1.97
N GLY A 226 -15.29 17.73 -2.31
CA GLY A 226 -16.54 18.24 -1.77
C GLY A 226 -16.62 18.15 -0.25
N ALA A 227 -16.30 16.99 0.32
CA ALA A 227 -16.33 16.72 1.75
C ALA A 227 -15.37 17.64 2.53
N LEU A 228 -14.16 17.86 2.00
CA LEU A 228 -13.17 18.74 2.63
C LEU A 228 -13.59 20.22 2.55
N ASN A 229 -14.01 20.68 1.39
CA ASN A 229 -14.37 22.10 1.18
C ASN A 229 -15.63 22.51 1.95
N GLN A 230 -16.56 21.57 2.16
CA GLN A 230 -17.78 21.76 2.94
C GLN A 230 -17.60 21.39 4.43
N GLU A 231 -16.39 20.98 4.83
CA GLU A 231 -16.07 20.61 6.21
C GLU A 231 -16.96 19.46 6.75
N VAL A 232 -17.34 18.52 5.86
CA VAL A 232 -18.04 17.29 6.22
C VAL A 232 -17.15 16.39 7.05
N ILE A 233 -15.82 16.42 6.79
CA ILE A 233 -14.77 15.80 7.60
C ILE A 233 -13.69 16.84 7.90
N ALA A 234 -12.91 16.63 8.96
CA ALA A 234 -11.90 17.58 9.43
C ALA A 234 -10.69 17.72 8.49
N GLY A 235 -10.32 16.67 7.79
CA GLY A 235 -9.17 16.69 6.88
C GLY A 235 -8.86 15.32 6.29
N ALA A 236 -7.99 15.29 5.29
CA ALA A 236 -7.52 14.05 4.69
C ALA A 236 -6.03 14.09 4.36
N ALA A 237 -5.38 12.91 4.36
CA ALA A 237 -4.06 12.72 3.80
C ALA A 237 -4.08 11.55 2.82
N VAL A 238 -3.52 11.76 1.64
CA VAL A 238 -3.49 10.78 0.58
C VAL A 238 -2.07 10.62 0.05
N ASP A 239 -1.54 9.40 0.14
CA ASP A 239 -0.28 9.04 -0.51
C ASP A 239 -0.50 8.52 -1.93
N VAL A 240 -1.75 8.22 -2.25
CA VAL A 240 -2.22 7.69 -3.54
C VAL A 240 -3.44 8.47 -4.01
N THR A 241 -3.53 8.72 -5.31
CA THR A 241 -4.57 9.57 -5.91
C THR A 241 -5.24 8.92 -7.13
N ASP A 242 -6.37 9.47 -7.55
CA ASP A 242 -7.01 9.13 -8.81
C ASP A 242 -7.45 10.43 -9.50
N PRO A 243 -6.79 10.80 -10.65
CA PRO A 243 -5.73 10.10 -11.36
C PRO A 243 -4.37 10.08 -10.62
N GLU A 244 -3.49 9.15 -10.99
CA GLU A 244 -2.12 9.06 -10.51
C GLU A 244 -1.15 8.94 -11.71
N PRO A 245 -0.12 9.81 -11.85
CA PRO A 245 0.17 10.97 -11.00
C PRO A 245 -0.94 12.02 -10.99
N LEU A 246 -1.10 12.71 -9.85
CA LEU A 246 -2.07 13.80 -9.76
C LEU A 246 -1.59 14.97 -10.63
N PRO A 247 -2.39 15.44 -11.64
CA PRO A 247 -1.96 16.52 -12.52
C PRO A 247 -1.74 17.83 -11.79
N ASP A 248 -0.82 18.65 -12.30
CA ASP A 248 -0.64 20.03 -11.85
C ASP A 248 -1.94 20.82 -12.00
N GLY A 249 -2.28 21.60 -10.98
CA GLY A 249 -3.52 22.40 -10.96
C GLY A 249 -4.81 21.59 -10.70
N HIS A 250 -4.71 20.30 -10.44
CA HIS A 250 -5.90 19.50 -10.07
C HIS A 250 -6.56 20.09 -8.80
N PRO A 251 -7.92 20.18 -8.75
CA PRO A 251 -8.63 20.79 -7.61
C PRO A 251 -8.28 20.22 -6.23
N LEU A 252 -7.86 18.96 -6.16
CA LEU A 252 -7.47 18.32 -4.90
C LEU A 252 -6.29 19.03 -4.22
N TRP A 253 -5.35 19.63 -4.98
CA TRP A 253 -4.23 20.41 -4.42
C TRP A 253 -4.68 21.60 -3.57
N ASN A 254 -5.87 22.12 -3.83
CA ASN A 254 -6.42 23.29 -3.15
C ASN A 254 -7.57 22.94 -2.19
N ALA A 255 -7.85 21.66 -1.95
CA ALA A 255 -8.88 21.26 -0.99
C ALA A 255 -8.45 21.63 0.44
N LYS A 256 -9.41 21.96 1.29
CA LYS A 256 -9.13 22.32 2.70
C LYS A 256 -8.53 21.12 3.45
N ASN A 257 -7.56 21.39 4.32
CA ASN A 257 -6.94 20.39 5.20
C ASN A 257 -6.54 19.08 4.50
N ILE A 258 -5.93 19.20 3.31
CA ILE A 258 -5.40 18.06 2.54
C ILE A 258 -3.88 17.98 2.69
N ILE A 259 -3.37 16.78 2.90
CA ILE A 259 -1.96 16.43 2.71
C ILE A 259 -1.88 15.47 1.54
N ILE A 260 -1.03 15.76 0.56
CA ILE A 260 -0.80 14.89 -0.60
C ILE A 260 0.69 14.55 -0.63
N THR A 261 1.01 13.27 -0.62
CA THR A 261 2.35 12.76 -0.85
C THR A 261 2.35 11.92 -2.14
N PRO A 262 3.40 11.98 -2.97
CA PRO A 262 3.36 11.40 -4.31
C PRO A 262 3.75 9.91 -4.32
N HIS A 263 2.95 9.06 -3.65
CA HIS A 263 3.15 7.62 -3.53
C HIS A 263 4.56 7.28 -3.02
N THR A 264 4.92 7.87 -1.87
CA THR A 264 6.27 7.86 -1.30
C THR A 264 6.31 7.25 0.11
N ALA A 265 5.35 6.39 0.43
CA ALA A 265 5.29 5.71 1.72
C ALA A 265 6.55 4.86 2.00
N ASP A 266 7.27 4.44 0.97
CA ASP A 266 8.55 3.77 1.10
C ASP A 266 9.70 4.62 0.51
N THR A 267 10.85 4.58 1.15
CA THR A 267 12.06 5.23 0.63
C THR A 267 12.86 4.26 -0.23
N ARG A 268 13.60 4.77 -1.22
CA ARG A 268 14.48 3.94 -2.07
C ARG A 268 15.38 3.00 -1.25
N LYS A 269 15.93 3.49 -0.12
CA LYS A 269 16.79 2.68 0.76
C LYS A 269 16.02 1.51 1.38
N GLN A 270 14.78 1.74 1.83
CA GLN A 270 13.91 0.70 2.37
C GLN A 270 13.50 -0.29 1.28
N VAL A 271 13.08 0.20 0.10
CA VAL A 271 12.73 -0.65 -1.04
C VAL A 271 13.86 -1.61 -1.39
N VAL A 272 15.08 -1.10 -1.59
CA VAL A 272 16.24 -1.92 -1.94
C VAL A 272 16.48 -2.99 -0.87
N ARG A 273 16.50 -2.61 0.42
CA ARG A 273 16.72 -3.56 1.53
C ARG A 273 15.64 -4.64 1.59
N LEU A 274 14.37 -4.22 1.62
CA LEU A 274 13.24 -5.12 1.83
C LEU A 274 12.98 -6.03 0.62
N PHE A 275 13.24 -5.53 -0.59
CA PHE A 275 13.14 -6.36 -1.77
C PHE A 275 14.33 -7.34 -1.90
N SER A 276 15.54 -6.95 -1.48
CA SER A 276 16.66 -7.89 -1.33
C SER A 276 16.32 -9.06 -0.40
N ASP A 277 15.63 -8.77 0.72
CA ASP A 277 15.18 -9.81 1.64
C ASP A 277 14.16 -10.75 0.97
N ARG A 278 13.20 -10.22 0.21
CA ARG A 278 12.25 -11.02 -0.58
C ARG A 278 12.94 -11.86 -1.64
N ILE A 279 13.89 -11.29 -2.39
CA ILE A 279 14.70 -12.02 -3.39
C ILE A 279 15.40 -13.18 -2.74
N ARG A 280 16.06 -12.94 -1.61
CA ARG A 280 16.78 -13.97 -0.84
C ARG A 280 15.86 -15.08 -0.36
N GLU A 281 14.72 -14.73 0.20
CA GLU A 281 13.71 -15.65 0.70
C GLU A 281 13.17 -16.56 -0.42
N ASN A 282 12.69 -15.95 -1.50
CA ASN A 282 12.05 -16.69 -2.58
C ASN A 282 13.06 -17.50 -3.42
N LEU A 283 14.29 -17.03 -3.65
CA LEU A 283 15.31 -17.83 -4.32
C LEU A 283 15.73 -19.04 -3.50
N LYS A 284 15.87 -18.92 -2.15
CA LYS A 284 16.11 -20.06 -1.27
C LYS A 284 14.97 -21.08 -1.31
N ALA A 285 13.73 -20.60 -1.26
CA ALA A 285 12.54 -21.45 -1.33
C ALA A 285 12.45 -22.16 -2.69
N TYR A 286 12.64 -21.42 -3.78
CA TYR A 286 12.63 -21.95 -5.15
C TYR A 286 13.67 -23.07 -5.33
N GLY A 287 14.90 -22.85 -4.86
CA GLY A 287 15.97 -23.85 -4.93
C GLY A 287 15.74 -25.11 -4.10
N GLN A 288 14.87 -25.02 -3.12
CA GLN A 288 14.48 -26.13 -2.25
C GLN A 288 13.16 -26.79 -2.65
N GLY A 289 12.51 -26.32 -3.72
CA GLY A 289 11.17 -26.77 -4.12
C GLY A 289 10.09 -26.46 -3.07
N LYS A 290 10.29 -25.43 -2.24
CA LYS A 290 9.35 -24.99 -1.21
C LYS A 290 8.38 -23.93 -1.75
N PRO A 291 7.20 -23.75 -1.12
CA PRO A 291 6.28 -22.68 -1.49
C PRO A 291 6.94 -21.31 -1.42
N LEU A 292 6.68 -20.46 -2.42
CA LEU A 292 7.16 -19.10 -2.49
C LEU A 292 6.25 -18.15 -1.71
N VAL A 293 6.81 -17.06 -1.23
CA VAL A 293 6.07 -16.01 -0.52
C VAL A 293 5.58 -14.95 -1.52
N GLY A 294 4.36 -14.46 -1.29
CA GLY A 294 3.76 -13.42 -2.13
C GLY A 294 3.23 -13.95 -3.46
N VAL A 295 2.82 -15.20 -3.53
CA VAL A 295 2.14 -15.76 -4.71
C VAL A 295 0.94 -14.90 -5.05
N VAL A 296 0.84 -14.52 -6.31
CA VAL A 296 -0.26 -13.72 -6.84
C VAL A 296 -1.38 -14.64 -7.28
N ASP A 297 -2.59 -14.36 -6.81
CA ASP A 297 -3.81 -14.98 -7.33
C ASP A 297 -4.26 -14.19 -8.56
N PRO A 298 -4.23 -14.78 -9.78
CA PRO A 298 -4.58 -14.06 -11.00
C PRO A 298 -6.06 -13.67 -11.10
N GLU A 299 -6.96 -14.36 -10.37
CA GLU A 299 -8.40 -14.06 -10.34
C GLU A 299 -8.69 -12.89 -9.38
N LEU A 300 -7.98 -12.83 -8.27
CA LEU A 300 -8.13 -11.78 -7.27
C LEU A 300 -7.29 -10.53 -7.61
N GLY A 301 -6.22 -10.68 -8.42
CA GLY A 301 -5.33 -9.59 -8.81
C GLY A 301 -4.39 -9.12 -7.68
N TYR A 302 -4.12 -9.98 -6.67
CA TYR A 302 -3.20 -9.65 -5.56
C TYR A 302 -2.68 -10.88 -4.82
#